data_4f7208b3cdea0ce77566b63c40e8cebe
#
_entry.id   4f7208b3cdea0ce77566b63c40e8cebe
#
_cell.length_a   1.000
_cell.length_b   1.000
_cell.length_c   1.000
_cell.angle_alpha   90.00
_cell.angle_beta   90.00
_cell.angle_gamma   90.00
#
_symmetry.space_group_name_H-M   'P 1'
#
loop_
_entity.id
_entity.type
_entity.pdbx_description
1 polymer ?
#
loop_
_entity_poly.entity_id
_entity_poly.type
_entity_poly.pdbx_seq_one_letter_code
_entity_poly.pdbx_strand_id
1 'polypeptide(L)'
;MLKTVKISANSKTGPIAVTYRSGEHETYGTCPTSCSLHPKSETGTSQIDSEYLAAVFDSVPRGGQAWTYSHFAAEALPLPQPNKTVINASCDTTAEAVRAVELGRPAVYAAPLESADQWPRKIHGVTFAQCPAELADNFNCQQCGGGRPLCARGARDFVVVFVAHGTGKKKVGTDAAGGCYAASGPVAIQWHKTRTTGAPNDAAALRAFVRGLPYGSFLRHHIAGDCGLELGAA
;
A
#
# COMPACT_ATOMS: atom_id res chain seq x y z
N MET A 1 -10.14 -8.70 8.87
CA MET A 1 -11.07 -7.63 9.36
C MET A 1 -10.72 -6.30 8.70
N LEU A 2 -11.72 -5.53 8.32
CA LEU A 2 -11.56 -4.26 7.61
C LEU A 2 -12.05 -3.08 8.47
N LYS A 3 -11.23 -2.06 8.60
CA LYS A 3 -11.62 -0.75 9.13
C LYS A 3 -11.59 0.30 8.02
N THR A 4 -12.65 1.09 7.94
CA THR A 4 -12.82 2.15 6.94
C THR A 4 -12.87 3.52 7.60
N VAL A 5 -12.27 4.52 6.99
CA VAL A 5 -12.26 5.92 7.46
C VAL A 5 -12.57 6.82 6.27
N LYS A 6 -13.65 7.61 6.36
CA LYS A 6 -14.06 8.51 5.27
C LYS A 6 -13.12 9.68 5.04
N ILE A 7 -12.52 10.19 6.11
CA ILE A 7 -11.61 11.34 6.09
C ILE A 7 -10.40 11.00 6.94
N SER A 8 -9.26 10.85 6.31
CA SER A 8 -7.99 10.57 7.00
C SER A 8 -7.53 11.79 7.78
N ALA A 9 -7.04 11.56 9.00
CA ALA A 9 -6.38 12.58 9.83
C ALA A 9 -4.86 12.64 9.59
N ASN A 10 -4.32 11.85 8.67
CA ASN A 10 -2.89 11.86 8.36
C ASN A 10 -2.57 13.01 7.42
N SER A 11 -1.68 13.93 7.83
CA SER A 11 -1.32 15.13 7.08
C SER A 11 -0.75 14.83 5.69
N LYS A 12 0.06 13.78 5.55
CA LYS A 12 0.67 13.40 4.27
C LYS A 12 -0.32 12.72 3.32
N THR A 13 -1.30 12.01 3.87
CA THR A 13 -2.39 11.44 3.07
C THR A 13 -3.41 12.49 2.69
N GLY A 14 -3.66 13.45 3.57
CA GLY A 14 -4.70 14.46 3.43
C GLY A 14 -6.10 13.90 3.71
N PRO A 15 -7.16 14.72 3.55
CA PRO A 15 -8.54 14.40 3.93
C PRO A 15 -9.22 13.50 2.89
N ILE A 16 -8.60 12.38 2.55
CA ILE A 16 -9.16 11.37 1.63
C ILE A 16 -9.65 10.14 2.39
N ALA A 17 -10.45 9.30 1.72
CA ALA A 17 -10.90 8.04 2.28
C ALA A 17 -9.73 7.04 2.37
N VAL A 18 -9.69 6.26 3.46
CA VAL A 18 -8.64 5.25 3.67
C VAL A 18 -9.21 3.99 4.31
N THR A 19 -8.52 2.87 4.12
CA THR A 19 -8.81 1.61 4.78
C THR A 19 -7.61 1.06 5.53
N TYR A 20 -7.86 0.19 6.49
CA TYR A 20 -6.90 -0.64 7.20
C TYR A 20 -7.42 -2.07 7.21
N ARG A 21 -6.58 -3.03 6.90
CA ARG A 21 -6.93 -4.45 6.98
C ARG A 21 -6.02 -5.15 7.98
N SER A 22 -6.59 -5.96 8.85
CA SER A 22 -5.84 -6.84 9.73
C SER A 22 -6.62 -8.13 9.97
N GLY A 23 -5.91 -9.23 10.04
CA GLY A 23 -6.42 -10.53 10.46
C GLY A 23 -5.34 -11.27 11.22
N GLU A 24 -5.71 -12.31 11.98
CA GLU A 24 -4.71 -13.09 12.72
C GLU A 24 -3.77 -13.86 11.80
N HIS A 25 -4.18 -14.07 10.53
CA HIS A 25 -3.41 -14.86 9.57
C HIS A 25 -3.28 -14.21 8.18
N GLU A 26 -3.90 -13.06 7.93
CA GLU A 26 -4.19 -12.58 6.57
C GLU A 26 -3.15 -11.65 5.95
N THR A 27 -2.22 -11.11 6.74
CA THR A 27 -1.24 -10.14 6.22
C THR A 27 0.18 -10.69 6.20
N TYR A 28 0.35 -11.92 6.57
CA TYR A 28 1.62 -12.46 6.99
C TYR A 28 2.53 -12.92 5.85
N GLY A 29 1.99 -13.30 4.75
CA GLY A 29 2.77 -13.88 3.68
C GLY A 29 3.56 -12.89 2.84
N THR A 30 3.24 -11.60 2.98
CA THR A 30 3.94 -10.54 2.25
C THR A 30 4.79 -9.67 3.15
N CYS A 31 4.62 -9.80 4.47
CA CYS A 31 5.49 -9.11 5.40
C CYS A 31 6.87 -9.79 5.45
N PRO A 32 7.98 -9.04 5.45
CA PRO A 32 9.29 -9.61 5.69
C PRO A 32 9.31 -10.34 7.03
N THR A 33 10.02 -11.45 7.13
CA THR A 33 10.13 -12.26 8.36
C THR A 33 10.62 -11.47 9.57
N SER A 34 11.29 -10.37 9.30
CA SER A 34 11.74 -9.38 10.26
C SER A 34 10.64 -8.43 10.76
N CYS A 35 9.43 -8.45 10.18
CA CYS A 35 8.31 -7.62 10.63
C CYS A 35 7.82 -8.10 12.01
N SER A 36 7.72 -7.19 12.98
CA SER A 36 7.19 -7.50 14.31
C SER A 36 5.71 -7.93 14.29
N LEU A 37 5.04 -7.70 13.19
CA LEU A 37 3.66 -8.12 12.92
C LEU A 37 3.60 -9.42 12.11
N HIS A 38 4.75 -9.94 11.66
CA HIS A 38 4.84 -11.24 11.00
C HIS A 38 4.55 -12.34 12.03
N PRO A 39 3.64 -13.30 11.75
CA PRO A 39 3.46 -14.42 12.66
C PRO A 39 4.69 -15.29 12.62
N LYS A 40 5.06 -15.74 13.77
CA LYS A 40 6.12 -16.74 13.94
C LYS A 40 5.65 -18.16 13.60
N SER A 41 4.59 -18.33 12.81
CA SER A 41 4.09 -19.65 12.47
C SER A 41 4.79 -20.17 11.21
N GLU A 42 5.40 -21.31 11.36
CA GLU A 42 6.25 -21.98 10.37
C GLU A 42 5.50 -22.68 9.22
N THR A 43 4.18 -22.51 9.12
CA THR A 43 3.37 -23.32 8.20
C THR A 43 2.41 -22.45 7.38
N GLY A 44 2.89 -21.77 6.38
CA GLY A 44 1.97 -21.10 5.48
C GLY A 44 2.63 -20.61 4.20
N THR A 45 2.36 -21.27 3.10
CA THR A 45 2.50 -20.64 1.78
C THR A 45 1.54 -19.44 1.74
N SER A 46 2.10 -18.25 1.62
CA SER A 46 1.30 -17.03 1.47
C SER A 46 0.55 -17.05 0.15
N GLN A 47 -0.76 -17.10 0.20
CA GLN A 47 -1.62 -17.02 -0.96
C GLN A 47 -2.42 -15.72 -0.92
N ILE A 48 -2.60 -15.11 -2.08
CA ILE A 48 -3.46 -13.94 -2.22
C ILE A 48 -4.91 -14.37 -1.95
N ASP A 49 -5.59 -13.64 -1.06
CA ASP A 49 -7.04 -13.75 -0.88
C ASP A 49 -7.74 -13.22 -2.14
N SER A 50 -8.13 -14.11 -3.03
CA SER A 50 -8.66 -13.78 -4.35
C SER A 50 -9.98 -13.01 -4.28
N GLU A 51 -10.85 -13.33 -3.33
CA GLU A 51 -12.13 -12.62 -3.15
C GLU A 51 -11.89 -11.17 -2.71
N TYR A 52 -11.01 -10.99 -1.73
CA TYR A 52 -10.69 -9.66 -1.25
C TYR A 52 -9.89 -8.84 -2.27
N LEU A 53 -8.94 -9.47 -2.97
CA LEU A 53 -8.22 -8.81 -4.07
C LEU A 53 -9.17 -8.32 -5.16
N ALA A 54 -10.13 -9.16 -5.56
CA ALA A 54 -11.17 -8.76 -6.52
C ALA A 54 -12.01 -7.60 -5.98
N ALA A 55 -12.39 -7.65 -4.69
CA ALA A 55 -13.11 -6.54 -4.06
C ALA A 55 -12.30 -5.25 -4.05
N VAL A 56 -11.01 -5.30 -3.74
CA VAL A 56 -10.10 -4.13 -3.79
C VAL A 56 -10.01 -3.60 -5.22
N PHE A 57 -9.78 -4.49 -6.19
CA PHE A 57 -9.60 -4.12 -7.58
C PHE A 57 -10.83 -3.40 -8.16
N ASP A 58 -12.03 -3.86 -7.79
CA ASP A 58 -13.30 -3.30 -8.24
C ASP A 58 -13.77 -2.09 -7.42
N SER A 59 -13.18 -1.83 -6.28
CA SER A 59 -13.64 -0.81 -5.32
C SER A 59 -13.06 0.57 -5.61
N VAL A 60 -13.57 1.21 -6.65
CA VAL A 60 -13.25 2.61 -6.99
C VAL A 60 -14.47 3.49 -6.72
N PRO A 61 -14.33 4.62 -6.00
CA PRO A 61 -15.40 5.58 -5.81
C PRO A 61 -15.93 6.12 -7.15
N ARG A 62 -17.23 6.32 -7.27
CA ARG A 62 -17.84 6.85 -8.49
C ARG A 62 -17.24 8.20 -8.89
N GLY A 63 -16.69 8.28 -10.11
CA GLY A 63 -16.00 9.47 -10.61
C GLY A 63 -14.67 9.80 -9.89
N GLY A 64 -14.22 8.93 -9.00
CA GLY A 64 -13.01 9.10 -8.21
C GLY A 64 -11.87 8.18 -8.63
N GLN A 65 -10.92 7.99 -7.74
CA GLN A 65 -9.75 7.17 -7.95
C GLN A 65 -9.44 6.35 -6.70
N ALA A 66 -8.89 5.14 -6.90
CA ALA A 66 -8.44 4.30 -5.81
C ALA A 66 -7.06 3.69 -6.11
N TRP A 67 -6.26 3.51 -5.07
CA TRP A 67 -4.97 2.84 -5.17
C TRP A 67 -4.60 2.12 -3.87
N THR A 68 -3.71 1.16 -3.99
CA THR A 68 -3.11 0.44 -2.89
C THR A 68 -1.65 0.09 -3.20
N TYR A 69 -1.01 -0.54 -2.25
CA TYR A 69 0.33 -1.10 -2.36
C TYR A 69 0.28 -2.55 -1.90
N SER A 70 1.04 -3.40 -2.58
CA SER A 70 1.15 -4.82 -2.22
C SER A 70 2.59 -5.27 -2.30
N HIS A 71 3.02 -6.05 -1.31
CA HIS A 71 4.34 -6.68 -1.27
C HIS A 71 4.36 -8.04 -1.98
N PHE A 72 3.26 -8.47 -2.58
CA PHE A 72 3.28 -9.63 -3.46
C PHE A 72 4.15 -9.36 -4.68
N ALA A 73 4.81 -10.41 -5.18
CA ALA A 73 5.63 -10.32 -6.39
C ALA A 73 4.84 -9.66 -7.53
N ALA A 74 5.49 -8.80 -8.30
CA ALA A 74 4.83 -8.02 -9.35
C ALA A 74 4.10 -8.92 -10.38
N GLU A 75 4.61 -10.12 -10.62
CA GLU A 75 4.03 -11.14 -11.49
C GLU A 75 2.63 -11.58 -11.06
N ALA A 76 2.37 -11.61 -9.75
CA ALA A 76 1.09 -12.02 -9.17
C ALA A 76 0.04 -10.89 -9.15
N LEU A 77 0.44 -9.64 -9.37
CA LEU A 77 -0.47 -8.51 -9.33
C LEU A 77 -1.21 -8.34 -10.67
N PRO A 78 -2.48 -7.90 -10.66
CA PRO A 78 -3.20 -7.59 -11.89
C PRO A 78 -2.58 -6.41 -12.62
N LEU A 79 -2.68 -6.42 -13.95
CA LEU A 79 -2.34 -5.25 -14.75
C LEU A 79 -3.32 -4.10 -14.47
N PRO A 80 -2.84 -2.84 -14.51
CA PRO A 80 -3.72 -1.69 -14.37
C PRO A 80 -4.81 -1.69 -15.45
N GLN A 81 -6.03 -1.36 -15.05
CA GLN A 81 -7.17 -1.23 -15.95
C GLN A 81 -7.92 0.09 -15.70
N PRO A 82 -8.58 0.65 -16.72
CA PRO A 82 -9.43 1.81 -16.54
C PRO A 82 -10.52 1.56 -15.50
N ASN A 83 -10.79 2.54 -14.64
CA ASN A 83 -11.83 2.49 -13.60
C ASN A 83 -11.67 1.35 -12.59
N LYS A 84 -10.46 0.85 -12.42
CA LYS A 84 -10.08 -0.10 -11.37
C LYS A 84 -9.09 0.52 -10.40
N THR A 85 -9.01 -0.05 -9.21
CA THR A 85 -7.98 0.32 -8.23
C THR A 85 -6.60 0.04 -8.80
N VAL A 86 -5.71 1.02 -8.71
CA VAL A 86 -4.30 0.83 -9.08
C VAL A 86 -3.58 0.12 -7.95
N ILE A 87 -3.10 -1.09 -8.21
CA ILE A 87 -2.32 -1.87 -7.26
C ILE A 87 -0.84 -1.68 -7.59
N ASN A 88 -0.14 -0.95 -6.74
CA ASN A 88 1.28 -0.68 -6.89
C ASN A 88 2.09 -1.83 -6.29
N ALA A 89 3.07 -2.36 -7.01
CA ALA A 89 4.07 -3.23 -6.43
C ALA A 89 4.90 -2.41 -5.41
N SER A 90 4.90 -2.84 -4.16
CA SER A 90 5.70 -2.25 -3.09
C SER A 90 7.02 -3.01 -3.00
N CYS A 91 8.08 -2.38 -3.44
CA CYS A 91 9.39 -3.01 -3.64
C CYS A 91 10.36 -2.59 -2.55
N ASP A 92 11.12 -3.55 -2.04
CA ASP A 92 12.17 -3.32 -1.04
C ASP A 92 13.54 -3.11 -1.69
N THR A 93 13.66 -3.41 -2.99
CA THR A 93 14.88 -3.19 -3.78
C THR A 93 14.58 -2.43 -5.07
N THR A 94 15.59 -1.73 -5.58
CA THR A 94 15.50 -1.06 -6.88
C THR A 94 15.34 -2.03 -8.04
N ALA A 95 15.91 -3.24 -7.92
CA ALA A 95 15.79 -4.29 -8.94
C ALA A 95 14.35 -4.79 -9.07
N GLU A 96 13.66 -5.04 -7.95
CA GLU A 96 12.24 -5.40 -7.96
C GLU A 96 11.39 -4.30 -8.58
N ALA A 97 11.68 -3.03 -8.25
CA ALA A 97 10.92 -1.90 -8.79
C ALA A 97 11.10 -1.74 -10.31
N VAL A 98 12.33 -1.92 -10.81
CA VAL A 98 12.62 -1.95 -12.26
C VAL A 98 11.85 -3.09 -12.91
N ARG A 99 11.93 -4.29 -12.34
CA ARG A 99 11.23 -5.47 -12.84
C ARG A 99 9.71 -5.27 -12.90
N ALA A 100 9.12 -4.65 -11.88
CA ALA A 100 7.69 -4.36 -11.88
C ALA A 100 7.31 -3.41 -13.03
N VAL A 101 8.09 -2.36 -13.29
CA VAL A 101 7.86 -1.44 -14.41
C VAL A 101 7.99 -2.14 -15.75
N GLU A 102 9.00 -3.01 -15.94
CA GLU A 102 9.18 -3.82 -17.16
C GLU A 102 7.96 -4.73 -17.42
N LEU A 103 7.33 -5.22 -16.35
CA LEU A 103 6.11 -6.02 -16.44
C LEU A 103 4.83 -5.17 -16.64
N GLY A 104 4.94 -3.86 -16.80
CA GLY A 104 3.81 -2.94 -16.94
C GLY A 104 3.02 -2.71 -15.65
N ARG A 105 3.62 -3.00 -14.50
CA ARG A 105 2.99 -2.75 -13.19
C ARG A 105 3.53 -1.46 -12.58
N PRO A 106 2.66 -0.60 -12.05
CA PRO A 106 3.10 0.59 -11.33
C PRO A 106 3.82 0.15 -10.05
N ALA A 107 4.98 0.74 -9.78
CA ALA A 107 5.82 0.38 -8.65
C ALA A 107 6.07 1.55 -7.70
N VAL A 108 6.24 1.23 -6.44
CA VAL A 108 6.80 2.12 -5.43
C VAL A 108 8.01 1.45 -4.78
N TYR A 109 8.95 2.24 -4.31
CA TYR A 109 10.16 1.76 -3.65
C TYR A 109 10.29 2.38 -2.26
N ALA A 110 10.45 1.54 -1.25
CA ALA A 110 10.73 1.95 0.12
C ALA A 110 12.24 2.14 0.29
N ALA A 111 12.71 3.37 0.15
CA ALA A 111 14.13 3.70 0.18
C ALA A 111 14.64 3.95 1.61
N PRO A 112 15.87 3.53 1.94
CA PRO A 112 16.48 3.85 3.22
C PRO A 112 16.73 5.35 3.38
N LEU A 113 16.77 5.84 4.64
CA LEU A 113 16.90 7.28 4.94
C LEU A 113 18.16 7.90 4.35
N GLU A 114 19.27 7.18 4.36
CA GLU A 114 20.55 7.63 3.81
C GLU A 114 20.54 7.89 2.31
N SER A 115 19.47 7.49 1.62
CA SER A 115 19.27 7.75 0.20
C SER A 115 18.42 8.99 -0.10
N ALA A 116 18.01 9.77 0.91
CA ALA A 116 17.07 10.88 0.74
C ALA A 116 17.50 11.90 -0.31
N ASP A 117 18.80 12.23 -0.38
CA ASP A 117 19.33 13.23 -1.31
C ASP A 117 19.67 12.65 -2.69
N GLN A 118 19.37 11.39 -2.95
CA GLN A 118 19.72 10.71 -4.21
C GLN A 118 18.62 10.78 -5.27
N TRP A 119 17.44 11.29 -4.93
CA TRP A 119 16.29 11.31 -5.82
C TRP A 119 16.03 12.73 -6.40
N PRO A 120 15.59 12.85 -7.67
CA PRO A 120 15.33 11.77 -8.63
C PRO A 120 16.61 11.22 -9.28
N ARG A 121 16.59 9.93 -9.65
CA ARG A 121 17.68 9.30 -10.43
C ARG A 121 17.14 8.24 -11.39
N LYS A 122 17.92 7.89 -12.41
CA LYS A 122 17.61 6.76 -13.30
C LYS A 122 18.40 5.52 -12.91
N ILE A 123 17.72 4.37 -12.87
CA ILE A 123 18.30 3.06 -12.62
C ILE A 123 17.79 2.14 -13.72
N HIS A 124 18.68 1.53 -14.49
CA HIS A 124 18.35 0.71 -15.68
C HIS A 124 17.30 1.36 -16.60
N GLY A 125 17.42 2.65 -16.85
CA GLY A 125 16.49 3.39 -17.72
C GLY A 125 15.19 3.86 -17.06
N VAL A 126 14.82 3.32 -15.88
CA VAL A 126 13.62 3.69 -15.13
C VAL A 126 13.91 4.89 -14.23
N THR A 127 13.04 5.88 -14.24
CA THR A 127 13.14 7.05 -13.36
C THR A 127 12.57 6.73 -11.99
N PHE A 128 13.33 7.01 -10.94
CA PHE A 128 12.90 6.95 -9.53
C PHE A 128 12.73 8.38 -9.04
N ALA A 129 11.52 8.73 -8.58
CA ALA A 129 11.18 10.07 -8.12
C ALA A 129 10.54 10.01 -6.73
N GLN A 130 11.05 10.82 -5.80
CA GLN A 130 10.53 10.87 -4.43
C GLN A 130 9.07 11.33 -4.40
N CYS A 131 8.31 10.79 -3.46
CA CYS A 131 6.92 11.19 -3.22
C CYS A 131 6.83 12.69 -2.89
N PRO A 132 6.08 13.49 -3.64
CA PRO A 132 5.98 14.93 -3.39
C PRO A 132 5.45 15.28 -1.99
N ALA A 133 4.60 14.43 -1.41
CA ALA A 133 4.10 14.63 -0.05
C ALA A 133 5.18 14.46 1.04
N GLU A 134 6.33 13.88 0.72
CA GLU A 134 7.47 13.81 1.64
C GLU A 134 8.41 15.02 1.52
N LEU A 135 8.38 15.71 0.37
CA LEU A 135 9.25 16.85 0.09
C LEU A 135 8.72 18.17 0.67
N ALA A 136 7.42 18.28 0.90
CA ALA A 136 6.80 19.53 1.36
C ALA A 136 5.78 19.28 2.49
N ASP A 137 5.85 20.05 3.54
CA ASP A 137 4.99 19.87 4.72
C ASP A 137 3.51 20.15 4.46
N ASN A 138 3.20 21.04 3.54
CA ASN A 138 1.84 21.43 3.19
C ASN A 138 1.30 20.70 1.95
N PHE A 139 1.94 19.59 1.57
CA PHE A 139 1.56 18.82 0.41
C PHE A 139 1.10 17.39 0.79
N ASN A 140 0.04 16.92 0.16
CA ASN A 140 -0.55 15.61 0.47
C ASN A 140 -1.07 14.88 -0.79
N CYS A 141 -1.61 13.68 -0.62
CA CYS A 141 -2.11 12.88 -1.73
C CYS A 141 -3.24 13.56 -2.53
N GLN A 142 -4.08 14.38 -1.90
CA GLN A 142 -5.17 15.08 -2.59
C GLN A 142 -4.64 16.12 -3.60
N GLN A 143 -3.51 16.76 -3.28
CA GLN A 143 -2.87 17.77 -4.14
C GLN A 143 -1.90 17.14 -5.15
N CYS A 144 -1.46 15.91 -4.88
CA CYS A 144 -0.45 15.22 -5.66
C CYS A 144 -0.88 15.08 -7.14
N GLY A 145 0.08 15.31 -8.03
CA GLY A 145 -0.14 15.13 -9.46
C GLY A 145 -1.21 16.03 -10.08
N GLY A 146 -1.50 17.20 -9.48
CA GLY A 146 -2.53 18.11 -9.97
C GLY A 146 -3.95 17.59 -9.77
N GLY A 147 -4.21 16.93 -8.63
CA GLY A 147 -5.51 16.32 -8.34
C GLY A 147 -5.70 14.91 -8.92
N ARG A 148 -4.61 14.32 -9.43
CA ARG A 148 -4.54 12.90 -9.79
C ARG A 148 -3.31 12.27 -9.16
N PRO A 149 -3.41 11.69 -7.96
CA PRO A 149 -2.27 11.15 -7.23
C PRO A 149 -1.39 10.26 -8.09
N LEU A 150 -0.08 10.42 -7.99
CA LEU A 150 0.87 9.64 -8.80
C LEU A 150 0.67 8.13 -8.60
N CYS A 151 0.36 7.72 -7.37
CA CYS A 151 0.10 6.32 -7.04
C CYS A 151 -1.24 5.79 -7.60
N ALA A 152 -2.15 6.67 -8.03
CA ALA A 152 -3.40 6.30 -8.70
C ALA A 152 -3.28 6.27 -10.24
N ARG A 153 -2.08 6.45 -10.79
CA ARG A 153 -1.79 6.34 -12.22
C ARG A 153 -1.33 4.93 -12.53
N GLY A 154 -2.16 4.16 -13.23
CA GLY A 154 -1.83 2.78 -13.61
C GLY A 154 -0.72 2.70 -14.67
N ALA A 155 -0.85 3.48 -15.73
CA ALA A 155 0.16 3.56 -16.78
C ALA A 155 1.21 4.62 -16.39
N ARG A 156 2.36 4.20 -15.91
CA ARG A 156 3.51 5.07 -15.63
C ARG A 156 4.82 4.30 -15.82
N ASP A 157 5.83 5.00 -16.28
CA ASP A 157 7.18 4.51 -16.59
C ASP A 157 8.22 4.93 -15.54
N PHE A 158 7.74 5.34 -14.37
CA PHE A 158 8.57 5.76 -13.25
C PHE A 158 8.13 5.11 -11.93
N VAL A 159 9.05 5.02 -11.00
CA VAL A 159 8.84 4.52 -9.63
C VAL A 159 8.66 5.69 -8.68
N VAL A 160 7.64 5.64 -7.83
CA VAL A 160 7.51 6.58 -6.71
C VAL A 160 8.33 6.07 -5.53
N VAL A 161 9.23 6.91 -5.03
CA VAL A 161 10.10 6.57 -3.91
C VAL A 161 9.52 7.13 -2.61
N PHE A 162 9.39 6.28 -1.62
CA PHE A 162 9.11 6.65 -0.23
C PHE A 162 10.39 6.51 0.58
N VAL A 163 10.92 7.61 1.09
CA VAL A 163 12.11 7.58 1.94
C VAL A 163 11.71 7.30 3.38
N ALA A 164 12.34 6.32 3.99
CA ALA A 164 12.05 5.93 5.37
C ALA A 164 12.29 7.11 6.33
N HIS A 165 11.28 7.43 7.14
CA HIS A 165 11.34 8.53 8.10
C HIS A 165 10.70 8.15 9.45
N GLY A 166 10.85 9.01 10.44
CA GLY A 166 10.31 8.79 11.77
C GLY A 166 10.90 7.53 12.44
N THR A 167 10.06 6.81 13.17
CA THR A 167 10.45 5.59 13.88
C THR A 167 10.73 4.40 12.95
N GLY A 168 10.23 4.45 11.71
CA GLY A 168 10.44 3.43 10.68
C GLY A 168 11.83 3.46 10.03
N LYS A 169 12.56 4.58 10.13
CA LYS A 169 13.83 4.78 9.41
C LYS A 169 14.91 3.74 9.69
N LYS A 170 14.91 3.14 10.88
CA LYS A 170 15.85 2.08 11.27
C LYS A 170 15.47 0.69 10.75
N LYS A 171 14.33 0.57 10.08
CA LYS A 171 13.72 -0.70 9.74
C LYS A 171 13.71 -0.98 8.24
N VAL A 172 14.06 0.01 7.43
CA VAL A 172 14.15 -0.12 5.97
C VAL A 172 15.61 -0.32 5.57
N GLY A 173 15.87 -1.29 4.71
CA GLY A 173 17.20 -1.51 4.14
C GLY A 173 18.12 -2.42 4.95
N THR A 174 17.66 -3.01 6.05
CA THR A 174 18.44 -4.00 6.81
C THR A 174 17.59 -5.23 7.12
N ASP A 175 17.99 -6.39 6.63
CA ASP A 175 17.36 -7.68 6.94
C ASP A 175 17.34 -7.99 8.45
N ALA A 176 18.28 -7.41 9.20
CA ALA A 176 18.43 -7.63 10.63
C ALA A 176 17.53 -6.76 11.53
N ALA A 177 16.99 -5.65 11.02
CA ALA A 177 16.30 -4.67 11.88
C ALA A 177 14.76 -4.81 11.87
N GLY A 178 14.24 -5.75 11.15
CA GLY A 178 12.85 -6.19 11.19
C GLY A 178 11.86 -5.10 11.09
N GLY A 179 11.58 -4.63 9.89
CA GLY A 179 10.57 -3.96 10.10
C GLY A 179 9.62 -3.25 9.27
N CYS A 180 8.43 -3.66 9.37
CA CYS A 180 7.24 -2.96 8.91
C CYS A 180 7.13 -1.56 9.55
N TYR A 181 7.04 -0.51 8.75
CA TYR A 181 6.79 0.86 9.24
C TYR A 181 5.45 0.96 9.99
N ALA A 182 4.50 0.08 9.69
CA ALA A 182 3.20 0.03 10.34
C ALA A 182 3.25 -0.54 11.78
N ALA A 183 4.39 -1.09 12.22
CA ALA A 183 4.54 -1.64 13.55
C ALA A 183 4.71 -0.58 14.66
N SER A 184 4.75 0.70 14.31
CA SER A 184 4.95 1.78 15.27
C SER A 184 4.14 3.03 14.93
N GLY A 185 3.97 3.91 15.92
CA GLY A 185 3.28 5.19 15.75
C GLY A 185 1.76 5.06 15.52
N PRO A 186 1.12 6.11 14.98
CA PRO A 186 -0.34 6.16 14.80
C PRO A 186 -0.88 5.05 13.90
N VAL A 187 -0.09 4.57 12.93
CA VAL A 187 -0.51 3.47 12.03
C VAL A 187 -0.69 2.17 12.81
N ALA A 188 0.25 1.85 13.70
CA ALA A 188 0.14 0.67 14.56
C ALA A 188 -1.11 0.70 15.45
N ILE A 189 -1.43 1.86 16.03
CA ILE A 189 -2.63 2.04 16.85
C ILE A 189 -3.89 1.74 16.02
N GLN A 190 -3.97 2.27 14.80
CA GLN A 190 -5.12 2.02 13.91
C GLN A 190 -5.19 0.56 13.48
N TRP A 191 -4.06 -0.07 13.20
CA TRP A 191 -4.00 -1.47 12.84
C TRP A 191 -4.46 -2.39 13.97
N HIS A 192 -4.00 -2.16 15.21
CA HIS A 192 -4.48 -2.88 16.39
C HIS A 192 -6.00 -2.68 16.62
N LYS A 193 -6.50 -1.44 16.46
CA LYS A 193 -7.94 -1.18 16.53
C LYS A 193 -8.73 -1.94 15.47
N THR A 194 -8.17 -2.16 14.29
CA THR A 194 -8.84 -2.90 13.22
C THR A 194 -9.14 -4.35 13.65
N ARG A 195 -8.26 -4.97 14.42
CA ARG A 195 -8.46 -6.34 14.95
C ARG A 195 -9.66 -6.48 15.89
N THR A 196 -10.05 -5.41 16.56
CA THR A 196 -11.13 -5.42 17.57
C THR A 196 -12.41 -4.76 17.10
N THR A 197 -12.33 -3.84 16.15
CA THR A 197 -13.48 -3.02 15.70
C THR A 197 -13.73 -3.10 14.18
N GLY A 198 -12.94 -3.86 13.45
CA GLY A 198 -13.11 -4.05 12.00
C GLY A 198 -14.30 -4.95 11.66
N ALA A 199 -14.82 -4.81 10.43
CA ALA A 199 -15.85 -5.70 9.93
C ALA A 199 -15.26 -7.08 9.59
N PRO A 200 -15.92 -8.19 10.00
CA PRO A 200 -15.41 -9.54 9.76
C PRO A 200 -15.46 -9.96 8.29
N ASN A 201 -16.49 -9.57 7.54
CA ASN A 201 -16.57 -9.77 6.09
C ASN A 201 -16.01 -8.53 5.39
N ASP A 202 -14.70 -8.54 5.16
CA ASP A 202 -13.97 -7.38 4.68
C ASP A 202 -14.28 -7.03 3.21
N ALA A 203 -14.49 -8.00 2.34
CA ALA A 203 -14.86 -7.76 0.94
C ALA A 203 -16.23 -7.07 0.82
N ALA A 204 -17.24 -7.56 1.54
CA ALA A 204 -18.57 -6.96 1.55
C ALA A 204 -18.57 -5.56 2.20
N ALA A 205 -17.85 -5.42 3.32
CA ALA A 205 -17.70 -4.16 4.02
C ALA A 205 -17.00 -3.10 3.16
N LEU A 206 -15.97 -3.48 2.41
CA LEU A 206 -15.28 -2.62 1.47
C LEU A 206 -16.22 -2.11 0.37
N ARG A 207 -16.94 -3.01 -0.28
CA ARG A 207 -17.91 -2.65 -1.33
C ARG A 207 -19.02 -1.73 -0.81
N ALA A 208 -19.51 -1.98 0.40
CA ALA A 208 -20.52 -1.12 1.04
C ALA A 208 -19.95 0.28 1.34
N PHE A 209 -18.76 0.35 1.90
CA PHE A 209 -18.06 1.60 2.19
C PHE A 209 -17.87 2.46 0.94
N VAL A 210 -17.35 1.86 -0.14
CA VAL A 210 -17.05 2.58 -1.39
C VAL A 210 -18.33 3.13 -2.05
N ARG A 211 -19.43 2.36 -2.03
CA ARG A 211 -20.73 2.86 -2.52
C ARG A 211 -21.25 4.08 -1.75
N GLY A 212 -20.88 4.21 -0.49
CA GLY A 212 -21.27 5.34 0.38
C GLY A 212 -20.33 6.55 0.32
N LEU A 213 -19.28 6.51 -0.51
CA LEU A 213 -18.39 7.65 -0.67
C LEU A 213 -18.98 8.70 -1.62
N PRO A 214 -18.73 10.00 -1.40
CA PRO A 214 -19.10 11.07 -2.31
C PRO A 214 -18.53 10.87 -3.72
N TYR A 215 -19.21 11.44 -4.72
CA TYR A 215 -18.71 11.46 -6.10
C TYR A 215 -17.33 12.15 -6.17
N GLY A 216 -16.41 11.59 -6.93
CA GLY A 216 -15.06 12.14 -7.10
C GLY A 216 -14.10 11.87 -5.94
N SER A 217 -14.49 11.07 -4.95
CA SER A 217 -13.62 10.75 -3.81
C SER A 217 -12.34 10.04 -4.22
N PHE A 218 -11.26 10.32 -3.48
CA PHE A 218 -10.05 9.52 -3.53
C PHE A 218 -10.07 8.48 -2.42
N LEU A 219 -9.60 7.27 -2.73
CA LEU A 219 -9.51 6.17 -1.78
C LEU A 219 -8.11 5.54 -1.82
N ARG A 220 -7.41 5.56 -0.69
CA ARG A 220 -6.20 4.77 -0.48
C ARG A 220 -6.54 3.55 0.35
N HIS A 221 -6.52 2.37 -0.29
CA HIS A 221 -6.65 1.12 0.43
C HIS A 221 -5.37 0.83 1.22
N HIS A 222 -5.52 0.12 2.32
CA HIS A 222 -4.43 -0.43 3.12
C HIS A 222 -3.35 0.60 3.51
N ILE A 223 -3.70 1.56 4.37
CA ILE A 223 -2.66 2.33 5.08
C ILE A 223 -1.77 1.35 5.87
N ALA A 224 -2.36 0.25 6.37
CA ALA A 224 -1.67 -0.92 6.89
C ALA A 224 -2.45 -2.19 6.51
N GLY A 225 -1.74 -3.28 6.30
CA GLY A 225 -2.26 -4.54 5.76
C GLY A 225 -2.05 -4.66 4.25
N ASP A 226 -2.36 -5.82 3.71
CA ASP A 226 -2.23 -6.15 2.29
C ASP A 226 -3.45 -6.97 1.81
N CYS A 227 -3.40 -7.48 0.60
CA CYS A 227 -4.45 -8.31 0.00
C CYS A 227 -4.70 -9.64 0.74
N GLY A 228 -3.83 -10.00 1.69
CA GLY A 228 -4.02 -11.07 2.64
C GLY A 228 -3.78 -12.47 2.12
N LEU A 229 -4.00 -13.44 3.01
CA LEU A 229 -3.87 -14.86 2.73
C LEU A 229 -5.24 -15.48 2.51
N GLU A 230 -5.40 -16.29 1.47
CA GLU A 230 -6.39 -17.36 1.49
C GLU A 230 -5.92 -18.42 2.48
N LEU A 231 -6.73 -18.71 3.49
CA LEU A 231 -6.57 -19.94 4.25
C LEU A 231 -6.91 -21.07 3.29
N GLY A 232 -5.89 -21.74 2.76
CA GLY A 232 -6.10 -22.93 1.97
C GLY A 232 -7.02 -23.88 2.72
N ALA A 233 -8.01 -24.43 2.02
CA ALA A 233 -8.83 -25.49 2.57
C ALA A 233 -7.90 -26.60 3.06
N ALA A 234 -7.97 -26.90 4.37
CA ALA A 234 -7.24 -27.99 4.97
C ALA A 234 -7.75 -29.34 4.44
#